data_9a8bc19b9001800e8565b8922b8bd59f
#
_entry.id   9a8bc19b9001800e8565b8922b8bd59f
#
_cell.length_a   1.000
_cell.length_b   1.000
_cell.length_c   1.000
_cell.angle_alpha   90.00
_cell.angle_beta   90.00
_cell.angle_gamma   90.00
#
_symmetry.space_group_name_H-M   'P 1'
#
loop_
_entity.id
_entity.type
_entity.pdbx_description
1 polymer ?
#
loop_
_entity_poly.entity_id
_entity_poly.type
_entity_poly.pdbx_seq_one_letter_code
_entity_poly.pdbx_strand_id
1 'polypeptide(L)'
;MRTTLAFLLLAIDWQSSHALDWPQWRGPNRTGISAEKGLLKQWPQGGPKRLWINSQMGNGYSSFAIVKGKLYTMSSRRGTEQLICLDANTGREQWATNLGQELKNNWGGGPRGTPTIDGNRVYAMSGKGDLVCTDLAGKIQWQANMTRLGGGVPKWGYTESITVDGNLALATPGGRQGAVVAFNKLSGKIVWQSRQFTDGAEYSSVVPVTHNGGRQYIQLTQKNLVGLDGSNGNVLWKSAWPGKVAVIPTPIFSDGKVYIASGYSVGCKLVNVGADNRASDVWVNKVMKNHHGGVILLGKHLYGYSDGGGWVCQDFTSGREVWGEKRALGKGCLTIAEGMMYCVDESRGDVALASANPNGWKEHGRFRLAPQSRIRSSRGKIWTHPVVANGKLYLRDQEHIYCHDISATGNSGASVTPTGPIGKTLAWTASVDTKSIDAIYEGKTQAVVTTVFGQPTKTQGTWRSYSGLNITDREGKKYGTVWFNLAGGTVKQVRFDK
;
A
#
# COMPACT_ATOMS: atom_id res chain seq x y z
N MET A 1 -10.27 -7.38 63.52
CA MET A 1 -10.05 -8.02 62.23
C MET A 1 -10.80 -7.19 61.18
N ARG A 2 -10.12 -6.39 60.39
CA ARG A 2 -10.70 -5.64 59.26
C ARG A 2 -10.22 -6.33 57.98
N THR A 3 -11.15 -6.95 57.28
CA THR A 3 -10.92 -7.65 56.01
C THR A 3 -10.98 -6.62 54.89
N THR A 4 -9.84 -6.32 54.27
CA THR A 4 -9.76 -5.45 53.08
C THR A 4 -10.05 -6.29 51.83
N LEU A 5 -11.15 -6.02 51.17
CA LEU A 5 -11.51 -6.60 49.85
C LEU A 5 -10.76 -5.83 48.78
N ALA A 6 -9.80 -6.47 48.14
CA ALA A 6 -9.11 -5.94 46.95
C ALA A 6 -9.98 -6.22 45.72
N PHE A 7 -10.51 -5.15 45.09
CA PHE A 7 -11.11 -5.22 43.75
C PHE A 7 -10.03 -5.28 42.71
N LEU A 8 -9.90 -6.43 42.04
CA LEU A 8 -9.08 -6.59 40.85
C LEU A 8 -9.84 -6.00 39.65
N LEU A 9 -9.48 -4.81 39.25
CA LEU A 9 -9.93 -4.23 37.98
C LEU A 9 -9.22 -4.94 36.84
N LEU A 10 -9.88 -5.89 36.19
CA LEU A 10 -9.48 -6.40 34.89
C LEU A 10 -9.69 -5.30 33.85
N ALA A 11 -8.62 -4.65 33.46
CA ALA A 11 -8.57 -3.80 32.28
C ALA A 11 -8.80 -4.70 31.06
N ILE A 12 -10.02 -4.70 30.51
CA ILE A 12 -10.29 -5.26 29.19
C ILE A 12 -9.72 -4.26 28.21
N ASP A 13 -8.53 -4.56 27.67
CA ASP A 13 -8.00 -3.88 26.51
C ASP A 13 -8.98 -4.07 25.34
N TRP A 14 -9.77 -3.08 25.10
CA TRP A 14 -10.51 -2.92 23.86
C TRP A 14 -9.50 -2.63 22.76
N GLN A 15 -8.96 -3.67 22.16
CA GLN A 15 -8.32 -3.55 20.86
C GLN A 15 -9.42 -3.20 19.85
N SER A 16 -9.69 -1.90 19.69
CA SER A 16 -10.29 -1.40 18.48
C SER A 16 -9.46 -1.97 17.33
N SER A 17 -10.08 -2.73 16.43
CA SER A 17 -9.45 -3.15 15.18
C SER A 17 -9.16 -1.88 14.39
N HIS A 18 -8.02 -1.24 14.67
CA HIS A 18 -7.54 -0.15 13.87
C HIS A 18 -7.28 -0.74 12.48
N ALA A 19 -8.04 -0.26 11.52
CA ALA A 19 -7.76 -0.48 10.12
C ALA A 19 -6.25 -0.27 9.91
N LEU A 20 -5.55 -1.29 9.40
CA LEU A 20 -4.10 -1.22 9.25
C LEU A 20 -3.77 -0.32 8.07
N ASP A 21 -3.31 0.88 8.35
CA ASP A 21 -2.92 1.86 7.36
C ASP A 21 -1.71 1.37 6.54
N TRP A 22 -1.69 1.74 5.25
CA TRP A 22 -0.59 1.53 4.32
C TRP A 22 -0.05 2.91 3.87
N PRO A 23 0.71 3.63 4.72
CA PRO A 23 0.91 5.07 4.56
C PRO A 23 1.93 5.47 3.50
N GLN A 24 2.66 4.55 2.90
CA GLN A 24 3.76 4.81 1.98
C GLN A 24 4.11 3.61 1.10
N TRP A 25 5.05 3.81 0.19
CA TRP A 25 5.66 2.76 -0.62
C TRP A 25 6.09 1.55 0.23
N ARG A 26 5.57 0.36 -0.13
CA ARG A 26 5.83 -0.92 0.53
C ARG A 26 5.33 -1.00 1.98
N GLY A 27 4.36 -0.16 2.36
CA GLY A 27 3.70 -0.19 3.66
C GLY A 27 4.46 0.52 4.79
N PRO A 28 3.97 0.43 6.03
CA PRO A 28 4.48 1.21 7.14
C PRO A 28 5.99 1.01 7.40
N ASN A 29 6.50 -0.19 7.17
CA ASN A 29 7.91 -0.55 7.39
C ASN A 29 8.71 -0.66 6.09
N ARG A 30 8.17 -0.27 4.94
CA ARG A 30 8.79 -0.36 3.61
C ARG A 30 9.24 -1.78 3.22
N THR A 31 8.62 -2.82 3.77
CA THR A 31 8.97 -4.23 3.55
C THR A 31 8.19 -4.88 2.40
N GLY A 32 7.06 -4.31 2.00
CA GLY A 32 6.12 -4.94 1.07
C GLY A 32 5.25 -6.00 1.73
N ILE A 33 5.24 -6.05 3.07
CA ILE A 33 4.45 -7.00 3.85
C ILE A 33 3.34 -6.24 4.57
N SER A 34 2.11 -6.66 4.35
CA SER A 34 0.94 -6.19 5.11
C SER A 34 0.79 -7.00 6.39
N ALA A 35 0.49 -6.32 7.48
CA ALA A 35 0.19 -6.96 8.76
C ALA A 35 -1.26 -7.43 8.88
N GLU A 36 -2.07 -7.27 7.83
CA GLU A 36 -3.48 -7.73 7.76
C GLU A 36 -3.62 -9.21 8.10
N LYS A 37 -4.73 -9.52 8.76
CA LYS A 37 -5.13 -10.86 9.19
C LYS A 37 -6.57 -11.16 8.76
N GLY A 38 -6.93 -12.44 8.79
CA GLY A 38 -8.28 -12.86 8.41
C GLY A 38 -8.56 -12.69 6.92
N LEU A 39 -7.54 -12.90 6.08
CA LEU A 39 -7.65 -12.81 4.63
C LEU A 39 -7.96 -14.16 3.99
N LEU A 40 -8.60 -14.14 2.82
CA LEU A 40 -8.87 -15.34 2.01
C LEU A 40 -7.58 -16.08 1.70
N LYS A 41 -7.53 -17.36 2.03
CA LYS A 41 -6.41 -18.28 1.71
C LYS A 41 -6.61 -19.02 0.40
N GLN A 42 -7.81 -18.98 -0.13
CA GLN A 42 -8.21 -19.54 -1.42
C GLN A 42 -9.18 -18.54 -2.08
N TRP A 43 -8.94 -18.22 -3.34
CA TRP A 43 -9.89 -17.38 -4.08
C TRP A 43 -10.97 -18.23 -4.74
N PRO A 44 -12.20 -17.73 -4.81
CA PRO A 44 -13.26 -18.36 -5.58
C PRO A 44 -12.95 -18.34 -7.09
N GLN A 45 -13.66 -19.16 -7.86
CA GLN A 45 -13.60 -19.11 -9.31
C GLN A 45 -13.93 -17.68 -9.80
N GLY A 46 -13.08 -17.12 -10.67
CA GLY A 46 -13.22 -15.74 -11.12
C GLY A 46 -12.59 -14.67 -10.23
N GLY A 47 -12.01 -15.07 -9.09
CA GLY A 47 -11.31 -14.18 -8.17
C GLY A 47 -12.18 -13.58 -7.05
N PRO A 48 -11.60 -12.77 -6.16
CA PRO A 48 -12.32 -12.13 -5.07
C PRO A 48 -13.29 -11.07 -5.59
N LYS A 49 -14.37 -10.83 -4.85
CA LYS A 49 -15.43 -9.89 -5.21
C LYS A 49 -14.85 -8.49 -5.44
N ARG A 50 -15.09 -7.90 -6.62
CA ARG A 50 -14.75 -6.51 -6.87
C ARG A 50 -15.77 -5.60 -6.19
N LEU A 51 -15.29 -4.73 -5.30
CA LEU A 51 -16.13 -3.77 -4.58
C LEU A 51 -16.40 -2.54 -5.45
N TRP A 52 -15.36 -2.03 -6.10
CA TRP A 52 -15.48 -0.89 -7.01
C TRP A 52 -14.35 -0.86 -8.04
N ILE A 53 -14.55 -0.07 -9.08
CA ILE A 53 -13.55 0.34 -10.06
C ILE A 53 -13.69 1.86 -10.28
N ASN A 54 -12.55 2.56 -10.32
CA ASN A 54 -12.47 3.93 -10.82
C ASN A 54 -11.69 3.92 -12.13
N SER A 55 -12.28 4.45 -13.20
CA SER A 55 -11.72 4.43 -14.56
C SER A 55 -11.34 5.82 -15.08
N GLN A 56 -11.13 6.79 -14.18
CA GLN A 56 -10.89 8.19 -14.52
C GLN A 56 -9.53 8.71 -14.09
N MET A 57 -8.60 7.80 -13.73
CA MET A 57 -7.30 8.23 -13.17
C MET A 57 -6.34 8.83 -14.22
N GLY A 58 -6.43 8.44 -15.48
CA GLY A 58 -5.46 8.84 -16.51
C GLY A 58 -4.16 8.02 -16.43
N ASN A 59 -3.10 8.54 -17.05
CA ASN A 59 -1.81 7.84 -17.16
C ASN A 59 -1.06 7.81 -15.82
N GLY A 60 -0.33 6.73 -15.56
CA GLY A 60 0.60 6.65 -14.44
C GLY A 60 0.75 5.26 -13.86
N TYR A 61 1.78 5.10 -13.08
CA TYR A 61 2.19 3.83 -12.48
C TYR A 61 2.30 3.91 -10.94
N SER A 62 1.89 5.04 -10.37
CA SER A 62 1.88 5.25 -8.92
C SER A 62 1.05 4.17 -8.22
N SER A 63 1.62 3.56 -7.20
CA SER A 63 0.88 2.69 -6.29
C SER A 63 0.10 3.54 -5.28
N PHE A 64 -0.35 2.95 -4.19
CA PHE A 64 -1.30 3.53 -3.27
C PHE A 64 -0.68 3.73 -1.89
N ALA A 65 -1.04 4.86 -1.25
CA ALA A 65 -1.00 4.98 0.19
C ALA A 65 -2.43 5.06 0.72
N ILE A 66 -2.72 4.33 1.79
CA ILE A 66 -4.07 4.21 2.34
C ILE A 66 -4.01 4.51 3.82
N VAL A 67 -4.69 5.59 4.24
CA VAL A 67 -4.69 6.08 5.61
C VAL A 67 -6.09 6.56 5.98
N LYS A 68 -6.62 6.06 7.09
CA LYS A 68 -7.92 6.49 7.64
C LYS A 68 -9.05 6.51 6.61
N GLY A 69 -9.16 5.44 5.80
CA GLY A 69 -10.21 5.30 4.80
C GLY A 69 -10.04 6.16 3.54
N LYS A 70 -8.90 6.83 3.38
CA LYS A 70 -8.54 7.59 2.18
C LYS A 70 -7.43 6.88 1.44
N LEU A 71 -7.52 6.88 0.10
CA LEU A 71 -6.52 6.33 -0.81
C LEU A 71 -5.86 7.50 -1.54
N TYR A 72 -4.54 7.56 -1.48
CA TYR A 72 -3.73 8.57 -2.15
C TYR A 72 -2.90 7.89 -3.25
N THR A 73 -2.90 8.49 -4.41
CA THR A 73 -2.11 8.05 -5.58
C THR A 73 -1.74 9.26 -6.45
N MET A 74 -0.94 9.03 -7.46
CA MET A 74 -0.63 10.07 -8.45
C MET A 74 -1.05 9.61 -9.85
N SER A 75 -1.41 10.56 -10.71
CA SER A 75 -1.76 10.28 -12.10
C SER A 75 -1.55 11.49 -12.98
N SER A 76 -1.48 11.27 -14.29
CA SER A 76 -1.45 12.36 -15.27
C SER A 76 -2.78 12.44 -16.00
N ARG A 77 -3.36 13.63 -15.99
CA ARG A 77 -4.58 13.99 -16.70
C ARG A 77 -4.39 15.30 -17.44
N ARG A 78 -4.76 15.33 -18.72
CA ARG A 78 -4.66 16.54 -19.58
C ARG A 78 -3.27 17.17 -19.57
N GLY A 79 -2.21 16.35 -19.57
CA GLY A 79 -0.81 16.81 -19.61
C GLY A 79 -0.25 17.33 -18.27
N THR A 80 -0.95 17.13 -17.17
CA THR A 80 -0.55 17.53 -15.81
C THR A 80 -0.53 16.34 -14.88
N GLU A 81 0.58 16.13 -14.17
CA GLU A 81 0.66 15.15 -13.08
C GLU A 81 0.01 15.71 -11.83
N GLN A 82 -0.78 14.88 -11.16
CA GLN A 82 -1.59 15.26 -10.01
C GLN A 82 -1.44 14.25 -8.87
N LEU A 83 -1.38 14.75 -7.65
CA LEU A 83 -1.67 13.99 -6.44
C LEU A 83 -3.19 13.93 -6.27
N ILE A 84 -3.73 12.73 -6.09
CA ILE A 84 -5.18 12.49 -6.06
C ILE A 84 -5.53 11.75 -4.77
N CYS A 85 -6.58 12.21 -4.11
CA CYS A 85 -7.19 11.55 -2.96
C CYS A 85 -8.55 10.98 -3.34
N LEU A 86 -8.74 9.70 -3.06
CA LEU A 86 -10.01 9.00 -3.22
C LEU A 86 -10.53 8.54 -1.85
N ASP A 87 -11.82 8.38 -1.74
CA ASP A 87 -12.41 7.55 -0.69
C ASP A 87 -12.07 6.08 -0.95
N ALA A 88 -11.42 5.42 -0.01
CA ALA A 88 -10.92 4.04 -0.18
C ALA A 88 -12.05 2.98 -0.23
N ASN A 89 -13.27 3.32 0.25
CA ASN A 89 -14.41 2.40 0.24
C ASN A 89 -15.21 2.46 -1.04
N THR A 90 -15.25 3.63 -1.69
CA THR A 90 -16.11 3.88 -2.86
C THR A 90 -15.33 4.15 -4.14
N GLY A 91 -14.03 4.44 -4.04
CA GLY A 91 -13.20 4.86 -5.19
C GLY A 91 -13.52 6.26 -5.71
N ARG A 92 -14.37 7.05 -5.05
CA ARG A 92 -14.74 8.41 -5.47
C ARG A 92 -13.60 9.39 -5.17
N GLU A 93 -13.30 10.24 -6.15
CA GLU A 93 -12.34 11.31 -5.98
C GLU A 93 -12.87 12.36 -4.99
N GLN A 94 -12.02 12.75 -4.04
CA GLN A 94 -12.31 13.81 -3.07
C GLN A 94 -11.63 15.12 -3.49
N TRP A 95 -10.39 15.04 -3.94
CA TRP A 95 -9.66 16.19 -4.44
C TRP A 95 -8.45 15.74 -5.29
N ALA A 96 -7.92 16.66 -6.09
CA ALA A 96 -6.67 16.52 -6.83
C ALA A 96 -5.85 17.80 -6.75
N THR A 97 -4.53 17.66 -6.58
CA THR A 97 -3.57 18.77 -6.52
C THR A 97 -2.53 18.62 -7.63
N ASN A 98 -2.29 19.68 -8.39
CA ASN A 98 -1.30 19.68 -9.47
C ASN A 98 0.11 19.56 -8.89
N LEU A 99 0.92 18.66 -9.45
CA LEU A 99 2.33 18.48 -9.13
C LEU A 99 3.24 19.18 -10.16
N GLY A 100 2.88 19.12 -11.43
CA GLY A 100 3.69 19.67 -12.51
C GLY A 100 3.30 19.12 -13.87
N GLN A 101 4.10 19.39 -14.88
CA GLN A 101 3.87 18.87 -16.23
C GLN A 101 4.10 17.36 -16.30
N GLU A 102 3.30 16.70 -17.13
CA GLU A 102 3.43 15.27 -17.40
C GLU A 102 4.82 14.91 -17.91
N LEU A 103 5.40 13.86 -17.34
CA LEU A 103 6.52 13.15 -17.94
C LEU A 103 6.02 12.35 -19.14
N LYS A 104 6.41 12.77 -20.34
CA LYS A 104 6.14 12.02 -21.58
C LYS A 104 7.23 10.97 -21.78
N ASN A 105 6.84 9.74 -22.03
CA ASN A 105 7.76 8.62 -22.24
C ASN A 105 7.13 7.54 -23.12
N ASN A 106 7.88 6.99 -24.06
CA ASN A 106 7.39 5.92 -24.97
C ASN A 106 7.02 4.61 -24.26
N TRP A 107 7.51 4.41 -23.03
CA TRP A 107 7.13 3.27 -22.16
C TRP A 107 5.92 3.58 -21.28
N GLY A 108 5.26 4.70 -21.52
CA GLY A 108 4.14 5.23 -20.76
C GLY A 108 4.53 6.47 -19.97
N GLY A 109 3.71 7.50 -20.05
CA GLY A 109 3.87 8.77 -19.34
C GLY A 109 3.35 8.70 -17.90
N GLY A 110 3.42 9.85 -17.24
CA GLY A 110 2.89 10.08 -15.91
C GLY A 110 3.76 9.61 -14.74
N PRO A 111 3.31 9.90 -13.50
CA PRO A 111 4.06 9.68 -12.28
C PRO A 111 4.19 8.20 -11.93
N ARG A 112 5.26 7.85 -11.23
CA ARG A 112 5.59 6.45 -10.90
C ARG A 112 5.79 6.19 -9.40
N GLY A 113 6.25 7.18 -8.64
CA GLY A 113 6.40 7.08 -7.19
C GLY A 113 5.06 6.89 -6.48
N THR A 114 5.10 6.47 -5.24
CA THR A 114 3.92 6.35 -4.37
C THR A 114 3.91 7.52 -3.38
N PRO A 115 2.77 8.19 -3.14
CA PRO A 115 2.67 9.21 -2.11
C PRO A 115 3.02 8.66 -0.74
N THR A 116 3.60 9.48 0.13
CA THR A 116 3.88 9.16 1.53
C THR A 116 3.04 10.06 2.43
N ILE A 117 2.29 9.45 3.36
CA ILE A 117 1.51 10.15 4.38
C ILE A 117 2.24 10.06 5.71
N ASP A 118 2.47 11.21 6.34
CA ASP A 118 3.03 11.31 7.67
C ASP A 118 2.25 12.36 8.48
N GLY A 119 1.56 11.91 9.51
CA GLY A 119 0.68 12.75 10.32
C GLY A 119 -0.41 13.42 9.47
N ASN A 120 -0.33 14.75 9.36
CA ASN A 120 -1.26 15.57 8.58
C ASN A 120 -0.68 16.08 7.26
N ARG A 121 0.36 15.43 6.73
CA ARG A 121 1.04 15.79 5.49
C ARG A 121 1.06 14.65 4.49
N VAL A 122 1.05 15.01 3.21
CA VAL A 122 1.22 14.11 2.07
C VAL A 122 2.40 14.61 1.23
N TYR A 123 3.34 13.74 0.92
CA TYR A 123 4.52 14.03 0.12
C TYR A 123 4.43 13.26 -1.19
N ALA A 124 4.56 13.95 -2.30
CA ALA A 124 4.45 13.37 -3.64
C ALA A 124 5.47 14.03 -4.59
N MET A 125 6.07 13.22 -5.47
CA MET A 125 7.05 13.71 -6.45
C MET A 125 6.62 13.37 -7.86
N SER A 126 6.58 14.37 -8.74
CA SER A 126 6.30 14.21 -10.17
C SER A 126 7.41 13.46 -10.89
N GLY A 127 7.12 12.90 -12.07
CA GLY A 127 8.13 12.28 -12.93
C GLY A 127 9.24 13.24 -13.37
N LYS A 128 8.98 14.56 -13.38
CA LYS A 128 9.98 15.59 -13.68
C LYS A 128 10.73 16.12 -12.45
N GLY A 129 10.42 15.59 -11.25
CA GLY A 129 11.13 15.91 -10.02
C GLY A 129 10.54 17.07 -9.23
N ASP A 130 9.30 17.45 -9.48
CA ASP A 130 8.59 18.41 -8.63
C ASP A 130 8.10 17.68 -7.38
N LEU A 131 8.72 17.92 -6.25
CA LEU A 131 8.34 17.43 -4.94
C LEU A 131 7.37 18.41 -4.30
N VAL A 132 6.20 17.93 -3.92
CA VAL A 132 5.15 18.74 -3.27
C VAL A 132 4.78 18.11 -1.94
N CYS A 133 4.70 18.93 -0.90
CA CYS A 133 4.09 18.59 0.38
C CYS A 133 2.75 19.28 0.50
N THR A 134 1.68 18.53 0.75
CA THR A 134 0.35 19.07 0.99
C THR A 134 -0.14 18.72 2.40
N ASP A 135 -1.20 19.38 2.86
CA ASP A 135 -2.03 18.85 3.93
C ASP A 135 -2.97 17.74 3.43
N LEU A 136 -3.76 17.15 4.32
CA LEU A 136 -4.70 16.09 3.97
C LEU A 136 -5.91 16.55 3.13
N ALA A 137 -6.09 17.85 2.98
CA ALA A 137 -7.09 18.48 2.10
C ALA A 137 -6.52 18.80 0.71
N GLY A 138 -5.23 18.51 0.46
CA GLY A 138 -4.57 18.74 -0.82
C GLY A 138 -3.99 20.15 -0.99
N LYS A 139 -4.04 21.02 0.03
CA LYS A 139 -3.44 22.35 -0.03
C LYS A 139 -1.92 22.27 0.09
N ILE A 140 -1.21 22.82 -0.90
CA ILE A 140 0.25 22.86 -0.91
C ILE A 140 0.77 23.67 0.27
N GLN A 141 1.73 23.09 0.99
CA GLN A 141 2.41 23.70 2.12
C GLN A 141 3.82 24.18 1.73
N TRP A 142 4.51 23.36 0.96
CA TRP A 142 5.80 23.71 0.36
C TRP A 142 6.07 22.83 -0.86
N GLN A 143 7.05 23.24 -1.67
CA GLN A 143 7.47 22.50 -2.86
C GLN A 143 8.97 22.70 -3.11
N ALA A 144 9.57 21.73 -3.78
CA ALA A 144 10.96 21.75 -4.24
C ALA A 144 11.05 21.06 -5.61
N ASN A 145 12.14 21.31 -6.34
CA ASN A 145 12.36 20.62 -7.61
C ASN A 145 13.76 20.01 -7.65
N MET A 146 13.86 18.73 -7.97
CA MET A 146 15.09 17.95 -7.93
C MET A 146 16.15 18.47 -8.92
N THR A 147 15.73 19.00 -10.06
CA THR A 147 16.67 19.50 -11.06
C THR A 147 17.37 20.80 -10.61
N ARG A 148 16.71 21.60 -9.76
CA ARG A 148 17.31 22.79 -9.15
C ARG A 148 18.33 22.46 -8.06
N LEU A 149 18.37 21.20 -7.62
CA LEU A 149 19.31 20.67 -6.63
C LEU A 149 20.47 19.91 -7.28
N GLY A 150 20.74 20.17 -8.55
CA GLY A 150 21.83 19.55 -9.32
C GLY A 150 21.45 18.23 -9.97
N GLY A 151 20.19 17.79 -9.84
CA GLY A 151 19.69 16.57 -10.43
C GLY A 151 19.44 16.66 -11.93
N GLY A 152 19.45 15.53 -12.60
CA GLY A 152 18.98 15.35 -13.97
C GLY A 152 17.81 14.38 -13.98
N VAL A 153 16.75 14.71 -14.73
CA VAL A 153 15.59 13.80 -14.83
C VAL A 153 16.04 12.47 -15.42
N PRO A 154 15.90 11.34 -14.69
CA PRO A 154 16.27 10.03 -15.22
C PRO A 154 15.44 9.66 -16.46
N LYS A 155 15.92 8.72 -17.25
CA LYS A 155 15.30 8.32 -18.54
C LYS A 155 13.80 8.01 -18.43
N TRP A 156 13.37 7.40 -17.33
CA TRP A 156 11.96 7.08 -17.05
C TRP A 156 11.36 7.97 -15.96
N GLY A 157 11.96 9.15 -15.71
CA GLY A 157 11.56 10.10 -14.70
C GLY A 157 12.01 9.72 -13.29
N TYR A 158 11.77 10.62 -12.34
CA TYR A 158 11.90 10.30 -10.92
C TYR A 158 10.80 9.32 -10.50
N THR A 159 11.17 8.19 -9.92
CA THR A 159 10.23 7.11 -9.56
C THR A 159 10.30 6.72 -8.09
N GLU A 160 11.27 7.24 -7.36
CA GLU A 160 11.35 7.00 -5.92
C GLU A 160 10.11 7.53 -5.20
N SER A 161 9.77 6.89 -4.10
CA SER A 161 8.74 7.33 -3.17
C SER A 161 9.41 8.02 -2.00
N ILE A 162 9.00 9.26 -1.72
CA ILE A 162 9.61 10.09 -0.68
C ILE A 162 9.64 9.35 0.66
N THR A 163 10.81 9.33 1.28
CA THR A 163 10.99 8.74 2.61
C THR A 163 10.83 9.82 3.65
N VAL A 164 9.88 9.64 4.58
CA VAL A 164 9.74 10.50 5.74
C VAL A 164 10.25 9.76 6.97
N ASP A 165 11.16 10.38 7.71
CA ASP A 165 11.76 9.81 8.90
C ASP A 165 12.07 10.90 9.94
N GLY A 166 11.52 10.76 11.14
CA GLY A 166 11.61 11.80 12.17
C GLY A 166 11.12 13.16 11.64
N ASN A 167 12.01 14.15 11.60
CA ASN A 167 11.72 15.48 11.08
C ASN A 167 12.17 15.69 9.63
N LEU A 168 12.61 14.64 8.95
CA LEU A 168 13.18 14.72 7.61
C LEU A 168 12.24 14.13 6.55
N ALA A 169 12.23 14.76 5.37
CA ALA A 169 11.73 14.20 4.12
C ALA A 169 12.93 14.06 3.16
N LEU A 170 13.18 12.83 2.68
CA LEU A 170 14.34 12.49 1.89
C LEU A 170 13.96 12.22 0.43
N ALA A 171 14.80 12.73 -0.47
CA ALA A 171 14.70 12.52 -1.91
C ALA A 171 16.11 12.36 -2.52
N THR A 172 16.15 11.80 -3.75
CA THR A 172 17.37 11.56 -4.50
C THR A 172 17.39 12.40 -5.79
N PRO A 173 17.78 13.70 -5.74
CA PRO A 173 17.99 14.48 -6.95
C PRO A 173 19.05 13.84 -7.85
N GLY A 174 20.06 13.22 -7.29
CA GLY A 174 21.26 12.79 -8.02
C GLY A 174 22.16 13.97 -8.42
N GLY A 175 23.38 13.68 -8.89
CA GLY A 175 24.25 14.67 -9.50
C GLY A 175 25.25 15.35 -8.56
N ARG A 176 26.00 16.31 -9.13
CA ARG A 176 27.23 16.85 -8.54
C ARG A 176 27.06 17.63 -7.24
N GLN A 177 25.87 18.17 -6.98
CA GLN A 177 25.62 18.92 -5.73
C GLN A 177 25.37 17.99 -4.53
N GLY A 178 25.22 16.71 -4.78
CA GLY A 178 24.94 15.66 -3.79
C GLY A 178 23.72 14.85 -4.21
N ALA A 179 23.85 13.53 -4.18
CA ALA A 179 22.84 12.64 -4.75
C ALA A 179 21.58 12.51 -3.89
N VAL A 180 21.68 12.63 -2.57
CA VAL A 180 20.56 12.56 -1.65
C VAL A 180 20.40 13.87 -0.90
N VAL A 181 19.18 14.34 -0.73
CA VAL A 181 18.82 15.53 0.02
C VAL A 181 17.83 15.20 1.13
N ALA A 182 18.00 15.82 2.28
CA ALA A 182 17.04 15.82 3.37
C ALA A 182 16.47 17.22 3.56
N PHE A 183 15.17 17.31 3.55
CA PHE A 183 14.40 18.51 3.88
C PHE A 183 13.83 18.41 5.29
N ASN A 184 13.69 19.54 5.97
CA ASN A 184 12.77 19.60 7.09
C ASN A 184 11.36 19.33 6.55
N LYS A 185 10.71 18.27 7.03
CA LYS A 185 9.45 17.78 6.48
C LYS A 185 8.30 18.79 6.56
N LEU A 186 8.31 19.71 7.51
CA LEU A 186 7.24 20.71 7.68
C LEU A 186 7.45 21.97 6.84
N SER A 187 8.69 22.44 6.72
CA SER A 187 9.01 23.70 6.06
C SER A 187 9.58 23.59 4.64
N GLY A 188 10.03 22.39 4.24
CA GLY A 188 10.71 22.19 2.95
C GLY A 188 12.12 22.80 2.88
N LYS A 189 12.66 23.35 3.98
CA LYS A 189 14.03 23.84 4.03
C LYS A 189 15.01 22.67 4.00
N ILE A 190 16.08 22.81 3.21
CA ILE A 190 17.16 21.81 3.14
C ILE A 190 17.87 21.77 4.50
N VAL A 191 17.98 20.58 5.07
CA VAL A 191 18.76 20.30 6.28
C VAL A 191 20.18 19.91 5.89
N TRP A 192 20.32 19.01 4.93
CA TRP A 192 21.59 18.61 4.34
C TRP A 192 21.40 18.04 2.92
N GLN A 193 22.48 18.02 2.15
CA GLN A 193 22.61 17.31 0.88
C GLN A 193 23.95 16.58 0.86
N SER A 194 23.96 15.31 0.46
CA SER A 194 25.09 14.38 0.57
C SER A 194 26.21 14.69 -0.44
N ARG A 195 27.03 15.69 -0.16
CA ARG A 195 28.10 16.20 -1.07
C ARG A 195 29.16 15.17 -1.45
N GLN A 196 29.41 14.19 -0.58
CA GLN A 196 30.37 13.10 -0.83
C GLN A 196 29.83 11.99 -1.74
N PHE A 197 28.52 11.97 -1.98
CA PHE A 197 27.84 10.99 -2.82
C PHE A 197 27.15 11.73 -3.98
N THR A 198 27.65 11.55 -5.20
CA THR A 198 27.29 12.38 -6.37
C THR A 198 26.81 11.55 -7.56
N ASP A 199 26.40 10.31 -7.35
CA ASP A 199 25.83 9.46 -8.39
C ASP A 199 24.55 10.08 -8.98
N GLY A 200 24.21 9.74 -10.21
CA GLY A 200 22.92 10.08 -10.79
C GLY A 200 21.77 9.39 -10.04
N ALA A 201 20.59 10.01 -10.08
CA ALA A 201 19.39 9.39 -9.55
C ALA A 201 19.03 8.13 -10.35
N GLU A 202 18.61 7.10 -9.65
CA GLU A 202 18.00 5.90 -10.18
C GLU A 202 16.55 5.78 -9.66
N TYR A 203 15.99 4.61 -9.64
CA TYR A 203 14.54 4.43 -9.40
C TYR A 203 14.22 3.84 -8.02
N SER A 204 15.25 3.51 -7.26
CA SER A 204 15.16 2.99 -5.90
C SER A 204 14.82 4.09 -4.89
N SER A 205 14.07 3.75 -3.84
CA SER A 205 13.74 4.68 -2.76
C SER A 205 14.72 4.52 -1.59
N VAL A 206 15.01 5.61 -0.89
CA VAL A 206 15.85 5.64 0.32
C VAL A 206 15.24 4.76 1.41
N VAL A 207 16.08 3.99 2.10
CA VAL A 207 15.68 3.12 3.22
C VAL A 207 16.28 3.62 4.52
N PRO A 208 15.45 4.06 5.50
CA PRO A 208 15.92 4.47 6.80
C PRO A 208 16.19 3.25 7.69
N VAL A 209 17.36 3.20 8.31
CA VAL A 209 17.75 2.13 9.24
C VAL A 209 18.44 2.67 10.49
N THR A 210 18.36 1.94 11.60
CA THR A 210 19.22 2.18 12.76
C THR A 210 20.27 1.09 12.80
N HIS A 211 21.53 1.47 12.71
CA HIS A 211 22.66 0.54 12.71
C HIS A 211 23.87 1.19 13.38
N ASN A 212 24.65 0.40 14.10
CA ASN A 212 25.84 0.87 14.85
C ASN A 212 25.57 2.09 15.75
N GLY A 213 24.42 2.09 16.44
CA GLY A 213 24.02 3.17 17.35
C GLY A 213 23.58 4.47 16.68
N GLY A 214 23.56 4.53 15.33
CA GLY A 214 23.18 5.73 14.58
C GLY A 214 22.06 5.51 13.58
N ARG A 215 21.37 6.61 13.20
CA ARG A 215 20.42 6.61 12.10
C ARG A 215 21.19 6.71 10.78
N GLN A 216 20.91 5.81 9.84
CA GLN A 216 21.52 5.76 8.53
C GLN A 216 20.45 5.73 7.44
N TYR A 217 20.78 6.27 6.27
CA TYR A 217 19.93 6.21 5.07
C TYR A 217 20.64 5.44 3.97
N ILE A 218 20.04 4.31 3.58
CA ILE A 218 20.59 3.43 2.54
C ILE A 218 20.01 3.85 1.20
N GLN A 219 20.87 4.10 0.21
CA GLN A 219 20.46 4.37 -1.18
C GLN A 219 21.22 3.49 -2.16
N LEU A 220 20.50 3.04 -3.19
CA LEU A 220 21.02 2.24 -4.30
C LEU A 220 20.94 3.04 -5.60
N THR A 221 22.07 3.16 -6.27
CA THR A 221 22.19 3.78 -7.60
C THR A 221 22.72 2.79 -8.62
N GLN A 222 22.98 3.24 -9.82
CA GLN A 222 23.57 2.40 -10.86
C GLN A 222 25.01 1.96 -10.53
N LYS A 223 25.74 2.79 -9.77
CA LYS A 223 27.16 2.55 -9.47
C LYS A 223 27.43 2.05 -8.07
N ASN A 224 26.57 2.39 -7.13
CA ASN A 224 26.86 2.19 -5.72
C ASN A 224 25.61 1.87 -4.89
N LEU A 225 25.83 1.05 -3.87
CA LEU A 225 25.02 0.98 -2.66
C LEU A 225 25.75 1.78 -1.58
N VAL A 226 25.06 2.70 -0.92
CA VAL A 226 25.67 3.55 0.12
C VAL A 226 24.82 3.60 1.38
N GLY A 227 25.47 3.77 2.53
CA GLY A 227 24.84 4.20 3.78
C GLY A 227 25.33 5.61 4.12
N LEU A 228 24.38 6.50 4.37
CA LEU A 228 24.61 7.89 4.72
C LEU A 228 24.29 8.14 6.17
N ASP A 229 25.07 8.99 6.83
CA ASP A 229 24.79 9.48 8.18
C ASP A 229 23.46 10.27 8.18
N GLY A 230 22.57 9.88 9.07
CA GLY A 230 21.23 10.48 9.14
C GLY A 230 21.23 11.96 9.56
N SER A 231 22.26 12.42 10.25
CA SER A 231 22.36 13.78 10.77
C SER A 231 22.88 14.81 9.78
N ASN A 232 23.76 14.38 8.84
CA ASN A 232 24.50 15.30 7.99
C ASN A 232 24.64 14.85 6.51
N GLY A 233 24.25 13.61 6.18
CA GLY A 233 24.33 13.05 4.82
C GLY A 233 25.72 12.64 4.36
N ASN A 234 26.71 12.55 5.27
CA ASN A 234 28.05 12.05 4.93
C ASN A 234 28.01 10.55 4.66
N VAL A 235 28.89 10.09 3.77
CA VAL A 235 29.02 8.66 3.47
C VAL A 235 29.67 7.93 4.64
N LEU A 236 28.94 6.99 5.25
CA LEU A 236 29.46 6.11 6.29
C LEU A 236 30.14 4.87 5.69
N TRP A 237 29.50 4.31 4.67
CA TRP A 237 30.02 3.13 3.96
C TRP A 237 29.50 3.11 2.51
N LYS A 238 30.21 2.34 1.69
CA LYS A 238 29.90 2.22 0.26
C LYS A 238 30.30 0.84 -0.25
N SER A 239 29.48 0.27 -1.12
CA SER A 239 29.74 -0.97 -1.84
C SER A 239 29.44 -0.77 -3.32
N ALA A 240 30.37 -1.10 -4.20
CA ALA A 240 30.22 -0.94 -5.64
C ALA A 240 29.07 -1.83 -6.17
N TRP A 241 28.32 -1.30 -7.13
CA TRP A 241 27.27 -2.03 -7.83
C TRP A 241 27.33 -1.80 -9.32
N PRO A 242 27.51 -2.84 -10.15
CA PRO A 242 27.58 -2.69 -11.61
C PRO A 242 26.18 -2.68 -12.23
N GLY A 243 25.29 -1.77 -11.77
CA GLY A 243 23.94 -1.63 -12.28
C GLY A 243 23.92 -1.31 -13.78
N LYS A 244 22.86 -1.73 -14.46
CA LYS A 244 22.67 -1.48 -15.89
C LYS A 244 21.27 -0.97 -16.16
N VAL A 245 21.18 -0.02 -17.09
CA VAL A 245 19.93 0.51 -17.68
C VAL A 245 19.01 1.14 -16.64
N ALA A 246 18.49 0.38 -15.69
CA ALA A 246 17.60 0.86 -14.62
C ALA A 246 17.79 0.00 -13.36
N VAL A 247 18.03 0.68 -12.23
CA VAL A 247 18.16 0.07 -10.90
C VAL A 247 16.95 0.49 -10.08
N ILE A 248 16.00 -0.45 -9.93
CA ILE A 248 14.65 -0.13 -9.44
C ILE A 248 14.38 -0.69 -8.05
N PRO A 249 14.73 -1.97 -7.74
CA PRO A 249 14.39 -2.58 -6.47
C PRO A 249 14.94 -1.81 -5.27
N THR A 250 14.08 -1.56 -4.30
CA THR A 250 14.46 -0.94 -3.03
C THR A 250 15.33 -1.90 -2.23
N PRO A 251 16.46 -1.46 -1.64
CA PRO A 251 17.30 -2.28 -0.76
C PRO A 251 16.51 -2.88 0.41
N ILE A 252 16.92 -4.06 0.86
CA ILE A 252 16.36 -4.71 2.04
C ILE A 252 17.45 -4.78 3.10
N PHE A 253 17.18 -4.17 4.27
CA PHE A 253 18.08 -4.25 5.42
C PHE A 253 17.55 -5.24 6.46
N SER A 254 18.42 -6.12 6.92
CA SER A 254 18.14 -7.04 8.04
C SER A 254 19.43 -7.41 8.75
N ASP A 255 19.47 -7.24 10.05
CA ASP A 255 20.55 -7.68 10.94
C ASP A 255 21.96 -7.27 10.46
N GLY A 256 22.16 -5.99 10.18
CA GLY A 256 23.43 -5.44 9.70
C GLY A 256 23.78 -5.81 8.25
N LYS A 257 22.87 -6.47 7.53
CA LYS A 257 23.08 -6.86 6.14
C LYS A 257 22.11 -6.15 5.20
N VAL A 258 22.58 -5.84 4.01
CA VAL A 258 21.79 -5.17 2.96
C VAL A 258 21.76 -6.05 1.72
N TYR A 259 20.55 -6.46 1.35
CA TYR A 259 20.33 -7.17 0.09
C TYR A 259 19.90 -6.18 -1.01
N ILE A 260 20.47 -6.35 -2.20
CA ILE A 260 20.10 -5.62 -3.42
C ILE A 260 19.98 -6.54 -4.61
N ALA A 261 19.17 -6.14 -5.59
CA ALA A 261 19.01 -6.84 -6.86
C ALA A 261 18.81 -5.85 -8.00
N SER A 262 19.13 -6.26 -9.21
CA SER A 262 18.83 -5.52 -10.45
C SER A 262 18.54 -6.48 -11.59
N GLY A 263 17.67 -6.08 -12.49
CA GLY A 263 17.40 -6.73 -13.77
C GLY A 263 18.57 -6.63 -14.76
N TYR A 264 18.27 -6.76 -16.05
CA TYR A 264 19.24 -6.62 -17.14
C TYR A 264 20.47 -7.54 -17.00
N SER A 265 20.25 -8.76 -16.49
CA SER A 265 21.29 -9.79 -16.25
C SER A 265 22.35 -9.38 -15.23
N VAL A 266 22.12 -8.36 -14.41
CA VAL A 266 23.06 -7.97 -13.34
C VAL A 266 23.04 -9.01 -12.21
N GLY A 267 21.92 -9.24 -11.55
CA GLY A 267 21.80 -10.19 -10.46
C GLY A 267 21.50 -9.55 -9.11
N CYS A 268 22.04 -10.15 -8.05
CA CYS A 268 21.80 -9.71 -6.67
C CYS A 268 23.03 -9.95 -5.81
N LYS A 269 23.10 -9.25 -4.66
CA LYS A 269 24.12 -9.49 -3.64
C LYS A 269 23.63 -9.17 -2.24
N LEU A 270 24.29 -9.75 -1.27
CA LEU A 270 24.18 -9.44 0.14
C LEU A 270 25.47 -8.78 0.62
N VAL A 271 25.34 -7.61 1.21
CA VAL A 271 26.45 -6.85 1.79
C VAL A 271 26.31 -6.86 3.30
N ASN A 272 27.37 -7.23 4.01
CA ASN A 272 27.48 -7.06 5.46
C ASN A 272 28.06 -5.68 5.76
N VAL A 273 27.44 -4.94 6.66
CA VAL A 273 27.95 -3.68 7.21
C VAL A 273 28.42 -3.96 8.64
N GLY A 274 29.74 -4.00 8.83
CA GLY A 274 30.34 -4.27 10.13
C GLY A 274 30.10 -3.17 11.16
N ALA A 275 30.48 -3.43 12.42
CA ALA A 275 30.34 -2.46 13.51
C ALA A 275 31.18 -1.17 13.28
N ASP A 276 32.22 -1.26 12.48
CA ASP A 276 33.09 -0.17 12.04
C ASP A 276 32.58 0.56 10.77
N ASN A 277 31.36 0.27 10.35
CA ASN A 277 30.77 0.71 9.08
C ASN A 277 31.53 0.25 7.83
N ARG A 278 32.37 -0.78 7.90
CA ARG A 278 32.95 -1.39 6.70
C ARG A 278 31.94 -2.29 6.00
N ALA A 279 31.74 -2.03 4.71
CA ALA A 279 30.89 -2.85 3.86
C ALA A 279 31.72 -3.95 3.19
N SER A 280 31.27 -5.20 3.27
CA SER A 280 31.86 -6.35 2.60
C SER A 280 30.81 -7.24 1.95
N ASP A 281 31.10 -7.78 0.78
CA ASP A 281 30.17 -8.68 0.10
C ASP A 281 30.15 -10.04 0.80
N VAL A 282 28.95 -10.49 1.23
CA VAL A 282 28.74 -11.84 1.78
C VAL A 282 28.66 -12.85 0.63
N TRP A 283 27.86 -12.52 -0.36
CA TRP A 283 27.73 -13.28 -1.60
C TRP A 283 27.22 -12.39 -2.73
N VAL A 284 27.54 -12.80 -3.98
CA VAL A 284 27.08 -12.17 -5.23
C VAL A 284 26.66 -13.29 -6.18
N ASN A 285 25.49 -13.19 -6.79
CA ASN A 285 25.03 -14.19 -7.76
C ASN A 285 23.96 -13.65 -8.72
N LYS A 286 23.40 -14.53 -9.56
CA LYS A 286 22.36 -14.19 -10.55
C LYS A 286 21.04 -14.93 -10.34
N VAL A 287 20.79 -15.44 -9.15
CA VAL A 287 19.54 -16.11 -8.80
C VAL A 287 18.36 -15.14 -8.96
N MET A 288 18.49 -13.94 -8.41
CA MET A 288 17.45 -12.91 -8.49
C MET A 288 17.90 -11.76 -9.39
N LYS A 289 17.42 -11.74 -10.63
CA LYS A 289 17.59 -10.64 -11.58
C LYS A 289 16.30 -9.82 -11.62
N ASN A 290 15.97 -9.20 -10.47
CA ASN A 290 14.70 -8.48 -10.35
C ASN A 290 14.76 -7.14 -11.07
N HIS A 291 13.79 -6.87 -11.95
CA HIS A 291 13.72 -5.64 -12.73
C HIS A 291 12.92 -4.55 -11.95
N HIS A 292 11.59 -4.68 -11.86
CA HIS A 292 10.74 -3.67 -11.23
C HIS A 292 9.75 -4.24 -10.21
N GLY A 293 9.55 -5.56 -10.19
CA GLY A 293 8.52 -6.21 -9.36
C GLY A 293 8.79 -6.18 -7.85
N GLY A 294 9.99 -5.73 -7.47
CA GLY A 294 10.44 -5.75 -6.08
C GLY A 294 10.81 -7.14 -5.58
N VAL A 295 11.54 -7.18 -4.49
CA VAL A 295 11.87 -8.41 -3.74
C VAL A 295 11.38 -8.23 -2.31
N ILE A 296 10.82 -9.26 -1.71
CA ILE A 296 10.32 -9.22 -0.33
C ILE A 296 11.04 -10.28 0.49
N LEU A 297 11.61 -9.88 1.63
CA LEU A 297 12.17 -10.79 2.62
C LEU A 297 11.08 -11.17 3.62
N LEU A 298 10.75 -12.46 3.69
CA LEU A 298 9.86 -13.03 4.70
C LEU A 298 10.61 -14.13 5.47
N GLY A 299 10.87 -13.88 6.76
CA GLY A 299 11.74 -14.74 7.55
C GLY A 299 13.15 -14.80 6.97
N LYS A 300 13.58 -15.97 6.53
CA LYS A 300 14.91 -16.20 5.92
C LYS A 300 14.88 -16.28 4.39
N HIS A 301 13.74 -16.01 3.74
CA HIS A 301 13.56 -16.22 2.32
C HIS A 301 13.18 -14.94 1.58
N LEU A 302 13.80 -14.75 0.42
CA LEU A 302 13.53 -13.65 -0.50
C LEU A 302 12.60 -14.16 -1.61
N TYR A 303 11.52 -13.44 -1.88
CA TYR A 303 10.54 -13.76 -2.92
C TYR A 303 10.50 -12.65 -3.96
N GLY A 304 10.51 -12.99 -5.23
CA GLY A 304 10.42 -12.02 -6.31
C GLY A 304 10.43 -12.70 -7.69
N TYR A 305 10.25 -11.91 -8.74
CA TYR A 305 10.41 -12.37 -10.12
C TYR A 305 11.83 -12.11 -10.61
N SER A 306 12.50 -13.14 -11.13
CA SER A 306 13.83 -13.05 -11.74
C SER A 306 13.72 -13.11 -13.27
N ASP A 307 14.27 -12.10 -13.97
CA ASP A 307 14.28 -12.09 -15.43
C ASP A 307 14.94 -13.35 -16.01
N GLY A 308 14.16 -14.12 -16.79
CA GLY A 308 14.56 -15.43 -17.32
C GLY A 308 14.57 -16.57 -16.30
N GLY A 309 14.36 -16.30 -15.03
CA GLY A 309 14.26 -17.28 -13.93
C GLY A 309 12.82 -17.60 -13.52
N GLY A 310 11.89 -16.66 -13.74
CA GLY A 310 10.51 -16.78 -13.26
C GLY A 310 10.36 -16.28 -11.82
N TRP A 311 9.34 -16.75 -11.13
CA TRP A 311 9.16 -16.52 -9.70
C TRP A 311 10.16 -17.35 -8.92
N VAL A 312 10.85 -16.73 -7.98
CA VAL A 312 11.98 -17.33 -7.25
C VAL A 312 11.82 -17.14 -5.76
N CYS A 313 12.12 -18.20 -5.02
CA CYS A 313 12.47 -18.15 -3.60
C CYS A 313 13.98 -18.34 -3.47
N GLN A 314 14.63 -17.40 -2.77
CA GLN A 314 16.08 -17.42 -2.55
C GLN A 314 16.36 -17.37 -1.04
N ASP A 315 17.29 -18.17 -0.55
CA ASP A 315 17.75 -18.11 0.83
C ASP A 315 18.56 -16.81 1.06
N PHE A 316 18.17 -16.04 2.05
CA PHE A 316 18.79 -14.73 2.34
C PHE A 316 20.25 -14.88 2.79
N THR A 317 20.55 -15.89 3.57
CA THR A 317 21.87 -16.06 4.19
C THR A 317 22.90 -16.60 3.20
N SER A 318 22.55 -17.64 2.46
CA SER A 318 23.45 -18.32 1.53
C SER A 318 23.38 -17.79 0.10
N GLY A 319 22.32 -17.07 -0.27
CA GLY A 319 22.07 -16.62 -1.63
C GLY A 319 21.65 -17.72 -2.59
N ARG A 320 21.43 -18.95 -2.13
CA ARG A 320 21.06 -20.09 -2.99
C ARG A 320 19.60 -20.01 -3.39
N GLU A 321 19.29 -20.45 -4.59
CA GLU A 321 17.92 -20.69 -5.02
C GLU A 321 17.33 -21.84 -4.20
N VAL A 322 16.17 -21.59 -3.59
CA VAL A 322 15.38 -22.61 -2.88
C VAL A 322 14.42 -23.27 -3.87
N TRP A 323 13.73 -22.45 -4.65
CA TRP A 323 12.91 -22.89 -5.79
C TRP A 323 12.79 -21.78 -6.83
N GLY A 324 12.55 -22.20 -8.09
CA GLY A 324 12.26 -21.31 -9.22
C GLY A 324 11.09 -21.85 -10.03
N GLU A 325 10.12 -20.99 -10.39
CA GLU A 325 8.94 -21.34 -11.15
C GLU A 325 8.75 -20.39 -12.35
N LYS A 326 8.97 -20.92 -13.57
CA LYS A 326 9.01 -20.14 -14.81
C LYS A 326 7.66 -20.01 -15.51
N ARG A 327 6.72 -20.92 -15.25
CA ARG A 327 5.51 -21.09 -16.07
C ARG A 327 4.22 -20.76 -15.35
N ALA A 328 4.23 -20.65 -14.02
CA ALA A 328 3.01 -20.45 -13.25
C ALA A 328 2.36 -19.09 -13.54
N LEU A 329 3.13 -18.01 -13.50
CA LEU A 329 2.67 -16.67 -13.78
C LEU A 329 3.76 -15.87 -14.49
N GLY A 330 3.40 -14.97 -15.40
CA GLY A 330 4.33 -14.11 -16.10
C GLY A 330 5.06 -13.13 -15.18
N LYS A 331 6.00 -12.37 -15.78
CA LYS A 331 6.75 -11.32 -15.08
C LYS A 331 5.81 -10.32 -14.43
N GLY A 332 6.15 -9.88 -13.21
CA GLY A 332 5.33 -8.90 -12.53
C GLY A 332 5.82 -8.50 -11.16
N CYS A 333 4.92 -7.98 -10.36
CA CYS A 333 5.17 -7.45 -9.02
C CYS A 333 4.34 -8.18 -7.96
N LEU A 334 4.74 -8.01 -6.69
CA LEU A 334 4.06 -8.67 -5.57
C LEU A 334 3.96 -7.79 -4.33
N THR A 335 3.02 -8.16 -3.47
CA THR A 335 2.97 -7.83 -2.04
C THR A 335 2.70 -9.12 -1.25
N ILE A 336 3.03 -9.13 0.04
CA ILE A 336 2.78 -10.28 0.91
C ILE A 336 1.84 -9.86 2.04
N ALA A 337 0.86 -10.71 2.35
CA ALA A 337 0.03 -10.59 3.54
C ALA A 337 -0.28 -11.97 4.08
N GLU A 338 -0.18 -12.15 5.40
CA GLU A 338 -0.58 -13.37 6.11
C GLU A 338 -0.05 -14.67 5.47
N GLY A 339 1.23 -14.64 5.01
CA GLY A 339 1.90 -15.79 4.39
C GLY A 339 1.51 -16.06 2.94
N MET A 340 0.75 -15.17 2.30
CA MET A 340 0.35 -15.28 0.90
C MET A 340 0.98 -14.17 0.06
N MET A 341 1.45 -14.52 -1.14
CA MET A 341 1.90 -13.61 -2.18
C MET A 341 0.70 -13.22 -3.06
N TYR A 342 0.49 -11.93 -3.24
CA TYR A 342 -0.44 -11.34 -4.19
C TYR A 342 0.37 -10.89 -5.40
N CYS A 343 0.40 -11.69 -6.45
CA CYS A 343 1.25 -11.50 -7.63
C CYS A 343 0.46 -10.98 -8.81
N VAL A 344 1.00 -9.99 -9.54
CA VAL A 344 0.35 -9.38 -10.72
C VAL A 344 1.26 -9.58 -11.93
N ASP A 345 0.74 -10.22 -13.01
CA ASP A 345 1.40 -10.30 -14.31
C ASP A 345 1.34 -8.96 -15.04
N GLU A 346 2.50 -8.41 -15.39
CA GLU A 346 2.62 -7.10 -16.05
C GLU A 346 2.01 -7.04 -17.44
N SER A 347 1.92 -8.18 -18.15
CA SER A 347 1.55 -8.24 -19.55
C SER A 347 0.08 -8.56 -19.77
N ARG A 348 -0.43 -9.56 -19.06
CA ARG A 348 -1.79 -10.08 -19.21
C ARG A 348 -2.76 -9.51 -18.19
N GLY A 349 -2.24 -8.97 -17.06
CA GLY A 349 -3.06 -8.53 -15.96
C GLY A 349 -3.67 -9.69 -15.17
N ASP A 350 -3.08 -10.88 -15.26
CA ASP A 350 -3.44 -12.00 -14.39
C ASP A 350 -2.95 -11.69 -12.96
N VAL A 351 -3.82 -11.89 -11.98
CA VAL A 351 -3.52 -11.71 -10.56
C VAL A 351 -3.63 -13.07 -9.89
N ALA A 352 -2.57 -13.53 -9.26
CA ALA A 352 -2.52 -14.83 -8.60
C ALA A 352 -2.27 -14.70 -7.09
N LEU A 353 -2.96 -15.52 -6.31
CA LEU A 353 -2.68 -15.75 -4.91
C LEU A 353 -1.83 -17.01 -4.79
N ALA A 354 -0.64 -16.90 -4.20
CA ALA A 354 0.25 -18.04 -4.02
C ALA A 354 0.84 -18.07 -2.61
N SER A 355 1.24 -19.23 -2.12
CA SER A 355 1.88 -19.38 -0.80
C SER A 355 3.28 -18.75 -0.79
N ALA A 356 3.58 -17.93 0.21
CA ALA A 356 4.93 -17.42 0.49
C ALA A 356 5.66 -18.40 1.42
N ASN A 357 6.15 -19.52 0.89
CA ASN A 357 6.88 -20.53 1.67
C ASN A 357 8.01 -21.17 0.83
N PRO A 358 8.99 -21.85 1.48
CA PRO A 358 10.14 -22.45 0.79
C PRO A 358 9.84 -23.78 0.06
N ASN A 359 8.61 -24.30 0.13
CA ASN A 359 8.28 -25.65 -0.38
C ASN A 359 7.86 -25.66 -1.86
N GLY A 360 8.02 -24.55 -2.57
CA GLY A 360 7.66 -24.40 -3.97
C GLY A 360 6.48 -23.47 -4.21
N TRP A 361 6.21 -23.18 -5.48
CA TRP A 361 5.06 -22.39 -5.88
C TRP A 361 3.77 -23.21 -5.69
N LYS A 362 2.85 -22.69 -4.88
CA LYS A 362 1.51 -23.24 -4.74
C LYS A 362 0.50 -22.12 -4.89
N GLU A 363 -0.29 -22.21 -5.95
CA GLU A 363 -1.33 -21.23 -6.28
C GLU A 363 -2.65 -21.56 -5.58
N HIS A 364 -3.36 -20.53 -5.13
CA HIS A 364 -4.62 -20.60 -4.39
C HIS A 364 -5.73 -19.80 -5.06
N GLY A 365 -5.58 -19.51 -6.33
CA GLY A 365 -6.58 -18.83 -7.14
C GLY A 365 -5.98 -17.77 -8.04
N ARG A 366 -6.70 -17.49 -9.12
CA ARG A 366 -6.31 -16.53 -10.15
C ARG A 366 -7.54 -15.84 -10.73
N PHE A 367 -7.36 -14.58 -11.09
CA PHE A 367 -8.31 -13.86 -11.93
C PHE A 367 -7.55 -12.91 -12.86
N ARG A 368 -8.26 -12.33 -13.82
CA ARG A 368 -7.69 -11.34 -14.74
C ARG A 368 -8.34 -9.99 -14.52
N LEU A 369 -7.53 -8.94 -14.49
CA LEU A 369 -8.04 -7.57 -14.44
C LEU A 369 -8.96 -7.30 -15.64
N ALA A 370 -10.15 -6.79 -15.38
CA ALA A 370 -11.12 -6.41 -16.38
C ALA A 370 -11.99 -5.22 -15.92
N PRO A 371 -12.23 -4.19 -16.77
CA PRO A 371 -11.59 -3.97 -18.06
C PRO A 371 -10.09 -3.67 -17.92
N GLN A 372 -9.29 -3.91 -18.95
CA GLN A 372 -7.89 -3.45 -18.99
C GLN A 372 -7.81 -2.08 -19.69
N SER A 373 -6.73 -1.37 -19.40
CA SER A 373 -6.47 -0.03 -19.92
C SER A 373 -6.47 0.01 -21.47
N ARG A 374 -7.14 1.04 -22.00
CA ARG A 374 -7.10 1.37 -23.43
C ARG A 374 -6.10 2.48 -23.76
N ILE A 375 -5.55 3.15 -22.73
CA ILE A 375 -4.58 4.24 -22.89
C ILE A 375 -3.13 3.82 -22.60
N ARG A 376 -2.92 2.56 -22.23
CA ARG A 376 -1.58 2.03 -21.99
C ARG A 376 -0.75 2.11 -23.26
N SER A 377 0.45 2.71 -23.17
CA SER A 377 1.42 2.72 -24.27
C SER A 377 1.67 1.29 -24.78
N SER A 378 1.91 1.12 -26.06
CA SER A 378 2.24 -0.19 -26.67
C SER A 378 3.45 -0.87 -26.03
N ARG A 379 4.40 -0.09 -25.48
CA ARG A 379 5.56 -0.57 -24.73
C ARG A 379 5.33 -0.63 -23.22
N GLY A 380 4.24 -0.03 -22.72
CA GLY A 380 3.87 -0.01 -21.31
C GLY A 380 3.29 -1.34 -20.85
N LYS A 381 3.39 -1.60 -19.56
CA LYS A 381 2.88 -2.80 -18.91
C LYS A 381 2.11 -2.41 -17.63
N ILE A 382 1.63 -3.38 -16.88
CA ILE A 382 1.03 -3.17 -15.56
C ILE A 382 2.15 -3.23 -14.53
N TRP A 383 2.72 -2.07 -14.18
CA TRP A 383 3.86 -1.98 -13.29
C TRP A 383 3.53 -1.51 -11.87
N THR A 384 2.28 -1.19 -11.62
CA THR A 384 1.85 -0.77 -10.28
C THR A 384 1.83 -1.96 -9.34
N HIS A 385 2.51 -1.82 -8.19
CA HIS A 385 2.51 -2.85 -7.16
C HIS A 385 1.15 -2.96 -6.48
N PRO A 386 0.66 -4.17 -6.21
CA PRO A 386 -0.58 -4.39 -5.47
C PRO A 386 -0.42 -3.92 -4.02
N VAL A 387 -1.53 -3.48 -3.41
CA VAL A 387 -1.58 -3.11 -2.00
C VAL A 387 -2.69 -3.91 -1.31
N VAL A 388 -2.35 -4.48 -0.16
CA VAL A 388 -3.29 -5.17 0.74
C VAL A 388 -3.45 -4.35 2.00
N ALA A 389 -4.64 -3.80 2.20
CA ALA A 389 -4.98 -2.98 3.35
C ALA A 389 -6.49 -3.02 3.64
N ASN A 390 -6.89 -3.08 4.90
CA ASN A 390 -8.29 -3.05 5.36
C ASN A 390 -9.16 -4.17 4.76
N GLY A 391 -8.62 -5.40 4.68
CA GLY A 391 -9.30 -6.54 4.08
C GLY A 391 -9.50 -6.45 2.57
N LYS A 392 -8.81 -5.51 1.90
CA LYS A 392 -8.99 -5.23 0.48
C LYS A 392 -7.68 -5.34 -0.29
N LEU A 393 -7.81 -5.73 -1.56
CA LEU A 393 -6.74 -5.74 -2.54
C LEU A 393 -6.96 -4.59 -3.53
N TYR A 394 -6.00 -3.67 -3.60
CA TYR A 394 -6.01 -2.55 -4.53
C TYR A 394 -5.01 -2.80 -5.66
N LEU A 395 -5.48 -2.61 -6.89
CA LEU A 395 -4.73 -2.87 -8.12
C LEU A 395 -4.92 -1.70 -9.07
N ARG A 396 -3.97 -1.52 -10.02
CA ARG A 396 -4.06 -0.46 -11.01
C ARG A 396 -3.53 -0.90 -12.36
N ASP A 397 -4.26 -0.46 -13.41
CA ASP A 397 -3.81 -0.48 -14.80
C ASP A 397 -4.14 0.88 -15.42
N GLN A 398 -3.17 1.81 -15.39
CA GLN A 398 -3.28 3.19 -15.89
C GLN A 398 -4.48 3.92 -15.29
N GLU A 399 -5.51 4.21 -16.13
CA GLU A 399 -6.74 4.90 -15.76
C GLU A 399 -7.64 4.09 -14.83
N HIS A 400 -7.43 2.80 -14.71
CA HIS A 400 -8.26 1.92 -13.87
C HIS A 400 -7.61 1.63 -12.53
N ILE A 401 -8.32 1.92 -11.45
CA ILE A 401 -8.03 1.42 -10.10
C ILE A 401 -9.14 0.45 -9.72
N TYR A 402 -8.75 -0.73 -9.25
CA TYR A 402 -9.65 -1.80 -8.83
C TYR A 402 -9.50 -2.01 -7.32
N CYS A 403 -10.64 -2.26 -6.66
CA CYS A 403 -10.67 -2.67 -5.27
C CYS A 403 -11.46 -3.96 -5.13
N HIS A 404 -10.83 -4.97 -4.56
CA HIS A 404 -11.44 -6.28 -4.33
C HIS A 404 -11.51 -6.58 -2.83
N ASP A 405 -12.59 -7.21 -2.40
CA ASP A 405 -12.73 -7.74 -1.04
C ASP A 405 -11.97 -9.07 -0.94
N ILE A 406 -10.98 -9.10 -0.08
CA ILE A 406 -10.18 -10.30 0.22
C ILE A 406 -10.29 -10.74 1.67
N SER A 407 -11.24 -10.18 2.43
CA SER A 407 -11.51 -10.61 3.80
C SER A 407 -12.12 -12.02 3.82
N ALA A 408 -11.67 -12.88 4.74
CA ALA A 408 -12.21 -14.23 4.89
C ALA A 408 -13.70 -14.20 5.30
N THR A 409 -14.14 -13.15 5.96
CA THR A 409 -15.53 -12.91 6.36
C THR A 409 -16.41 -12.42 5.21
N GLY A 410 -15.84 -11.84 4.15
CA GLY A 410 -16.58 -11.28 3.01
C GLY A 410 -17.13 -12.33 2.03
N ASN A 411 -16.62 -13.57 2.04
CA ASN A 411 -17.01 -14.62 1.09
C ASN A 411 -18.09 -15.58 1.59
N SER A 412 -18.38 -15.59 2.87
CA SER A 412 -19.63 -16.13 3.38
C SER A 412 -20.67 -15.07 3.14
N GLY A 413 -21.59 -15.12 2.21
CA GLY A 413 -22.65 -14.13 1.94
C GLY A 413 -23.26 -13.43 3.18
N ALA A 414 -22.43 -13.14 4.15
CA ALA A 414 -22.68 -12.49 5.41
C ALA A 414 -22.49 -10.99 5.24
N SER A 415 -23.60 -10.30 5.07
CA SER A 415 -23.84 -8.95 5.52
C SER A 415 -22.87 -8.58 6.65
N VAL A 416 -22.16 -7.46 6.52
CA VAL A 416 -21.47 -6.82 7.65
C VAL A 416 -22.54 -6.55 8.72
N THR A 417 -22.66 -7.43 9.68
CA THR A 417 -23.42 -7.14 10.89
C THR A 417 -22.53 -6.21 11.70
N PRO A 418 -22.95 -4.97 12.00
CA PRO A 418 -22.25 -4.13 12.94
C PRO A 418 -22.21 -4.88 14.29
N THR A 419 -21.05 -5.32 14.73
CA THR A 419 -20.86 -5.97 16.02
C THR A 419 -20.69 -4.87 17.09
N GLY A 420 -21.79 -4.43 17.66
CA GLY A 420 -21.83 -3.53 18.80
C GLY A 420 -23.24 -2.98 19.01
N PRO A 421 -23.66 -2.73 20.26
CA PRO A 421 -24.95 -2.05 20.50
C PRO A 421 -24.87 -0.65 19.89
N ILE A 422 -25.80 -0.34 19.00
CA ILE A 422 -26.00 1.03 18.50
C ILE A 422 -26.50 1.83 19.70
N GLY A 423 -25.58 2.46 20.43
CA GLY A 423 -25.96 3.49 21.39
C GLY A 423 -26.73 4.60 20.67
N LYS A 424 -27.51 5.41 21.39
CA LYS A 424 -28.39 6.46 20.89
C LYS A 424 -27.76 7.51 19.96
N THR A 425 -26.54 7.30 19.51
CA THR A 425 -25.68 8.22 18.72
C THR A 425 -24.90 7.54 17.60
N LEU A 426 -25.46 6.59 16.87
CA LEU A 426 -24.88 6.23 15.59
C LEU A 426 -25.50 7.09 14.49
N ALA A 427 -24.79 8.15 14.12
CA ALA A 427 -25.02 8.81 12.85
C ALA A 427 -24.64 7.81 11.75
N TRP A 428 -25.62 7.26 11.07
CA TRP A 428 -25.42 6.58 9.81
C TRP A 428 -25.08 7.67 8.78
N THR A 429 -23.80 7.99 8.63
CA THR A 429 -23.32 8.99 7.67
C THR A 429 -23.28 8.47 6.24
N ALA A 430 -23.63 7.21 6.00
CA ALA A 430 -23.89 6.69 4.69
C ALA A 430 -25.42 6.68 4.47
N SER A 431 -25.89 7.28 3.38
CA SER A 431 -27.25 7.13 2.91
C SER A 431 -27.57 5.64 2.76
N VAL A 432 -28.31 5.07 3.71
CA VAL A 432 -28.71 3.66 3.68
C VAL A 432 -30.04 3.62 2.93
N ASP A 433 -30.04 3.00 1.75
CA ASP A 433 -31.26 2.67 1.03
C ASP A 433 -32.10 1.71 1.90
N THR A 434 -33.36 2.05 2.09
CA THR A 434 -34.30 1.22 2.87
C THR A 434 -34.38 -0.22 2.35
N LYS A 435 -34.24 -0.43 1.03
CA LYS A 435 -34.13 -1.77 0.43
C LYS A 435 -32.89 -2.54 0.87
N SER A 436 -31.80 -1.84 1.20
CA SER A 436 -30.59 -2.48 1.70
C SER A 436 -30.76 -2.98 3.13
N ILE A 437 -31.55 -2.31 3.98
CA ILE A 437 -31.85 -2.81 5.34
C ILE A 437 -32.77 -4.02 5.27
N ASP A 438 -33.75 -4.05 4.39
CA ASP A 438 -34.57 -5.24 4.14
C ASP A 438 -33.68 -6.45 3.81
N ALA A 439 -32.80 -6.28 2.83
CA ALA A 439 -31.86 -7.34 2.38
C ALA A 439 -30.86 -7.78 3.49
N ILE A 440 -30.48 -6.88 4.40
CA ILE A 440 -29.54 -7.17 5.50
C ILE A 440 -30.21 -8.00 6.59
N TYR A 441 -31.46 -7.69 6.94
CA TYR A 441 -32.12 -8.29 8.12
C TYR A 441 -33.15 -9.37 7.76
N GLU A 442 -33.60 -9.49 6.51
CA GLU A 442 -34.48 -10.56 6.09
C GLU A 442 -33.87 -11.93 6.43
N GLY A 443 -34.67 -12.80 7.05
CA GLY A 443 -34.24 -14.12 7.52
C GLY A 443 -33.40 -14.13 8.80
N LYS A 444 -32.96 -12.98 9.35
CA LYS A 444 -32.21 -12.93 10.61
C LYS A 444 -33.11 -13.12 11.82
N THR A 445 -32.55 -13.70 12.89
CA THR A 445 -33.27 -13.93 14.14
C THR A 445 -33.47 -12.64 14.94
N GLN A 446 -34.45 -12.64 15.88
CA GLN A 446 -34.65 -11.56 16.82
C GLN A 446 -33.39 -11.23 17.62
N ALA A 447 -32.58 -12.25 17.99
CA ALA A 447 -31.33 -12.05 18.71
C ALA A 447 -30.34 -11.16 17.94
N VAL A 448 -30.23 -11.34 16.62
CA VAL A 448 -29.39 -10.49 15.77
C VAL A 448 -29.90 -9.06 15.74
N VAL A 449 -31.20 -8.84 15.59
CA VAL A 449 -31.79 -7.49 15.59
C VAL A 449 -31.57 -6.83 16.95
N THR A 450 -31.80 -7.55 18.05
CA THR A 450 -31.59 -7.04 19.41
C THR A 450 -30.13 -6.70 19.71
N THR A 451 -29.19 -7.47 19.17
CA THR A 451 -27.74 -7.19 19.32
C THR A 451 -27.37 -5.85 18.68
N VAL A 452 -28.00 -5.53 17.55
CA VAL A 452 -27.68 -4.31 16.79
C VAL A 452 -28.46 -3.08 17.28
N PHE A 453 -29.76 -3.22 17.54
CA PHE A 453 -30.65 -2.11 17.87
C PHE A 453 -30.97 -2.00 19.36
N GLY A 454 -30.51 -2.93 20.19
CA GLY A 454 -30.85 -3.02 21.61
C GLY A 454 -32.21 -3.68 21.82
N GLN A 455 -32.84 -3.44 22.99
CA GLN A 455 -34.17 -3.94 23.25
C GLN A 455 -35.21 -3.12 22.45
N PRO A 456 -36.28 -3.77 21.95
CA PRO A 456 -37.30 -3.06 21.19
C PRO A 456 -38.00 -2.02 22.07
N THR A 457 -38.20 -0.84 21.52
CA THR A 457 -38.94 0.24 22.21
C THR A 457 -40.45 -0.02 22.29
N LYS A 458 -40.96 -0.79 21.29
CA LYS A 458 -42.37 -1.21 21.27
C LYS A 458 -42.53 -2.58 20.59
N THR A 459 -43.50 -3.34 21.08
CA THR A 459 -43.88 -4.63 20.51
C THR A 459 -45.36 -4.59 20.14
N GLN A 460 -45.69 -5.02 18.91
CA GLN A 460 -47.07 -5.09 18.43
C GLN A 460 -47.25 -6.37 17.57
N GLY A 461 -47.80 -7.44 18.14
CA GLY A 461 -47.86 -8.73 17.48
C GLY A 461 -46.46 -9.26 17.17
N THR A 462 -46.22 -9.58 15.89
CA THR A 462 -44.89 -10.01 15.39
C THR A 462 -43.93 -8.84 15.12
N TRP A 463 -44.38 -7.62 15.22
CA TRP A 463 -43.56 -6.42 14.96
C TRP A 463 -42.82 -5.95 16.22
N ARG A 464 -41.58 -5.53 16.01
CA ARG A 464 -40.71 -4.90 17.03
C ARG A 464 -40.17 -3.60 16.48
N SER A 465 -40.38 -2.50 17.20
CA SER A 465 -39.86 -1.19 16.83
C SER A 465 -38.63 -0.80 17.65
N TYR A 466 -37.76 -0.05 17.01
CA TYR A 466 -36.56 0.53 17.60
C TYR A 466 -36.55 2.01 17.22
N SER A 467 -36.76 2.88 18.22
CA SER A 467 -36.92 4.33 18.04
C SER A 467 -35.72 5.12 18.57
N GLY A 468 -35.63 6.39 18.23
CA GLY A 468 -34.51 7.27 18.59
C GLY A 468 -33.30 7.06 17.69
N LEU A 469 -33.53 6.57 16.48
CA LEU A 469 -32.50 6.34 15.47
C LEU A 469 -32.35 7.57 14.57
N ASN A 470 -31.18 7.72 13.96
CA ASN A 470 -30.92 8.74 12.95
C ASN A 470 -30.53 8.04 11.63
N ILE A 471 -31.54 7.60 10.88
CA ILE A 471 -31.39 6.89 9.60
C ILE A 471 -31.74 7.87 8.49
N THR A 472 -30.93 7.95 7.45
CA THR A 472 -31.17 8.79 6.27
C THR A 472 -31.09 7.91 5.03
N ASP A 473 -32.10 7.93 4.17
CA ASP A 473 -32.07 7.20 2.90
C ASP A 473 -31.23 7.94 1.83
N ARG A 474 -31.13 7.33 0.63
CA ARG A 474 -30.34 7.90 -0.47
C ARG A 474 -30.89 9.23 -1.00
N GLU A 475 -32.13 9.54 -0.71
CA GLU A 475 -32.81 10.77 -1.11
C GLU A 475 -32.71 11.84 -0.03
N GLY A 476 -32.03 11.56 1.08
CA GLY A 476 -31.84 12.49 2.18
C GLY A 476 -33.00 12.52 3.19
N LYS A 477 -33.99 11.63 3.06
CA LYS A 477 -35.14 11.57 3.98
C LYS A 477 -34.72 10.87 5.28
N LYS A 478 -35.07 11.48 6.42
CA LYS A 478 -34.72 11.00 7.75
C LYS A 478 -35.85 10.18 8.38
N TYR A 479 -35.44 9.11 9.07
CA TYR A 479 -36.32 8.20 9.80
C TYR A 479 -35.83 8.07 11.25
N GLY A 480 -36.77 8.17 12.20
CA GLY A 480 -36.48 8.04 13.63
C GLY A 480 -36.76 6.64 14.19
N THR A 481 -37.48 5.81 13.47
CA THR A 481 -37.92 4.49 13.91
C THR A 481 -37.82 3.45 12.81
N VAL A 482 -37.34 2.26 13.15
CA VAL A 482 -37.36 1.06 12.29
C VAL A 482 -38.22 -0.02 12.96
N TRP A 483 -39.01 -0.72 12.15
CA TRP A 483 -39.84 -1.83 12.57
C TRP A 483 -39.41 -3.11 11.88
N PHE A 484 -39.27 -4.19 12.62
CA PHE A 484 -39.00 -5.54 12.11
C PHE A 484 -40.20 -6.47 12.38
N ASN A 485 -40.70 -7.10 11.33
CA ASN A 485 -41.70 -8.17 11.45
C ASN A 485 -40.98 -9.52 11.67
N LEU A 486 -41.17 -10.13 12.83
CA LEU A 486 -40.50 -11.35 13.27
C LEU A 486 -41.49 -12.54 13.26
N ALA A 487 -41.92 -12.96 12.09
CA ALA A 487 -42.75 -14.16 11.95
C ALA A 487 -41.89 -15.43 11.97
N GLY A 488 -42.25 -16.41 12.83
CA GLY A 488 -41.47 -17.63 12.99
C GLY A 488 -40.07 -17.42 13.58
N GLY A 489 -39.88 -16.36 14.39
CA GLY A 489 -38.60 -16.04 15.03
C GLY A 489 -37.53 -15.38 14.15
N THR A 490 -37.85 -15.13 12.90
CA THR A 490 -36.95 -14.46 11.93
C THR A 490 -37.63 -13.25 11.29
N VAL A 491 -36.82 -12.27 10.88
CA VAL A 491 -37.29 -11.07 10.17
C VAL A 491 -37.85 -11.46 8.80
N LYS A 492 -39.08 -11.03 8.52
CA LYS A 492 -39.76 -11.24 7.25
C LYS A 492 -39.98 -9.94 6.49
N GLN A 493 -39.94 -8.83 7.18
CA GLN A 493 -40.17 -7.50 6.60
C GLN A 493 -39.61 -6.41 7.51
N VAL A 494 -39.18 -5.30 6.92
CA VAL A 494 -38.72 -4.10 7.63
C VAL A 494 -39.54 -2.91 7.18
N ARG A 495 -39.89 -1.99 8.08
CA ARG A 495 -40.60 -0.74 7.81
C ARG A 495 -39.91 0.41 8.53
N PHE A 496 -39.95 1.59 7.95
CA PHE A 496 -39.37 2.82 8.50
C PHE A 496 -40.44 3.85 8.73
N ASP A 497 -40.45 4.46 9.92
CA ASP A 497 -41.33 5.55 10.30
C ASP A 497 -40.50 6.79 10.66
N LYS A 498 -41.05 7.98 10.40
CA LYS A 498 -40.44 9.27 10.72
C LYS A 498 -40.29 9.50 12.22
#